data_eb0e4b5cfaccd08006e771c572556dac
#
_entry.id   eb0e4b5cfaccd08006e771c572556dac
#
_cell.length_a   1.000
_cell.length_b   1.000
_cell.length_c   1.000
_cell.angle_alpha   90.00
_cell.angle_beta   90.00
_cell.angle_gamma   90.00
#
_symmetry.space_group_name_H-M   'P 1'
#
loop_
_entity.id
_entity.type
_entity.pdbx_description
1 polymer ?
#
loop_
_entity_poly.entity_id
_entity_poly.type
_entity_poly.pdbx_seq_one_letter_code
_entity_poly.pdbx_strand_id
1 'polypeptide(L)'
;DEFAQHEIFDEAAGRAESDWLVKTGDAQVEFWNTLLNGMFQEVVQIKDSQTLEAYKNTVDAVIIPAVADLQYTIPLHTNIKIYEIWMKYRFKMVSLEDVHGNENGDLSIKPDQYFADWTMTAYGKTPTAFLQSDEEAVNLAAVVALRDAGANFATSFSRVPDIAAWMAEGLQPPPAEATDIQRLEND
;
A
#
# COMPACT_ATOMS: atom_id res chain seq x y z
N ASP A 1 7.48 -0.36 11.50
CA ASP A 1 8.83 -0.23 10.93
C ASP A 1 9.33 -1.49 10.20
N GLU A 2 8.61 -2.62 10.24
CA GLU A 2 8.90 -3.80 9.40
C GLU A 2 8.74 -3.53 7.90
N PHE A 3 7.93 -2.55 7.54
CA PHE A 3 7.76 -2.13 6.14
C PHE A 3 9.01 -1.44 5.56
N ALA A 4 9.85 -0.89 6.42
CA ALA A 4 10.98 -0.05 6.03
C ALA A 4 12.31 -0.79 5.82
N GLN A 5 12.46 -2.03 6.24
CA GLN A 5 13.74 -2.74 6.16
C GLN A 5 13.55 -4.17 5.64
N HIS A 6 13.94 -4.41 4.38
CA HIS A 6 14.14 -5.76 3.87
C HIS A 6 15.64 -5.94 3.58
N GLU A 7 16.27 -6.79 4.36
CA GLU A 7 17.62 -7.29 4.10
C GLU A 7 17.50 -8.49 3.15
N ILE A 8 18.21 -8.44 2.04
CA ILE A 8 18.33 -9.57 1.11
C ILE A 8 19.66 -10.25 1.40
N PHE A 9 19.60 -11.44 1.97
CA PHE A 9 20.77 -12.30 2.17
C PHE A 9 20.90 -13.27 0.99
N ASP A 10 22.07 -13.32 0.36
CA ASP A 10 22.41 -14.34 -0.62
C ASP A 10 23.32 -15.39 -0.01
N GLU A 11 22.78 -16.54 0.36
CA GLU A 11 23.54 -17.75 0.68
C GLU A 11 23.84 -18.54 -0.60
N ALA A 12 24.55 -17.97 -1.56
CA ALA A 12 25.06 -18.72 -2.69
C ALA A 12 26.30 -19.50 -2.27
N ALA A 13 26.17 -20.80 -2.16
CA ALA A 13 27.24 -21.73 -1.85
C ALA A 13 28.52 -21.43 -2.69
N GLY A 14 29.56 -20.89 -2.04
CA GLY A 14 30.94 -20.89 -2.55
C GLY A 14 31.46 -19.63 -3.22
N ARG A 15 30.81 -18.48 -3.15
CA ARG A 15 31.34 -17.17 -3.55
C ARG A 15 31.13 -16.14 -2.46
N ALA A 16 32.02 -15.13 -2.39
CA ALA A 16 31.98 -14.06 -1.41
C ALA A 16 30.57 -13.55 -1.20
N GLU A 17 30.10 -13.65 0.05
CA GLU A 17 28.82 -13.10 0.53
C GLU A 17 28.76 -11.63 0.14
N SER A 18 27.85 -11.30 -0.75
CA SER A 18 27.50 -9.91 -1.04
C SER A 18 26.21 -9.63 -0.29
N ASP A 19 26.33 -9.12 0.92
CA ASP A 19 25.21 -8.60 1.70
C ASP A 19 24.67 -7.35 0.99
N TRP A 20 23.48 -7.44 0.47
CA TRP A 20 22.88 -6.36 -0.28
C TRP A 20 21.72 -5.77 0.51
N LEU A 21 21.93 -4.58 1.03
CA LEU A 21 20.89 -3.82 1.69
C LEU A 21 20.11 -3.02 0.65
N VAL A 22 18.97 -3.52 0.22
CA VAL A 22 18.03 -2.72 -0.60
C VAL A 22 17.18 -1.87 0.35
N LYS A 23 17.53 -0.60 0.50
CA LYS A 23 16.76 0.38 1.28
C LYS A 23 15.45 0.73 0.55
N THR A 24 14.53 -0.20 0.51
CA THR A 24 13.23 0.00 -0.15
C THR A 24 12.24 0.78 0.71
N GLY A 25 12.45 0.85 2.03
CA GLY A 25 11.47 1.35 2.96
C GLY A 25 11.06 2.79 2.74
N ASP A 26 11.99 3.73 2.81
CA ASP A 26 11.68 5.15 2.63
C ASP A 26 11.17 5.43 1.22
N ALA A 27 11.78 4.80 0.21
CA ALA A 27 11.36 4.93 -1.19
C ALA A 27 9.94 4.38 -1.41
N GLN A 28 9.56 3.29 -0.74
CA GLN A 28 8.21 2.76 -0.80
C GLN A 28 7.19 3.68 -0.14
N VAL A 29 7.50 4.21 1.04
CA VAL A 29 6.61 5.16 1.74
C VAL A 29 6.37 6.40 0.88
N GLU A 30 7.43 7.00 0.32
CA GLU A 30 7.32 8.16 -0.56
C GLU A 30 6.54 7.85 -1.84
N PHE A 31 6.81 6.69 -2.44
CA PHE A 31 6.10 6.23 -3.62
C PHE A 31 4.61 6.07 -3.37
N TRP A 32 4.20 5.35 -2.32
CA TRP A 32 2.80 5.15 -1.99
C TRP A 32 2.10 6.45 -1.61
N ASN A 33 2.76 7.33 -0.85
CA ASN A 33 2.22 8.66 -0.55
C ASN A 33 1.96 9.46 -1.83
N THR A 34 2.91 9.47 -2.75
CA THR A 34 2.77 10.19 -4.03
C THR A 34 1.63 9.63 -4.87
N LEU A 35 1.55 8.30 -4.99
CA LEU A 35 0.50 7.63 -5.75
C LEU A 35 -0.89 7.90 -5.16
N LEU A 36 -1.03 7.71 -3.84
CA LEU A 36 -2.31 7.91 -3.15
C LEU A 36 -2.77 9.36 -3.23
N ASN A 37 -1.88 10.35 -3.07
CA ASN A 37 -2.21 11.76 -3.28
C ASN A 37 -2.65 12.10 -4.72
N GLY A 38 -2.22 11.30 -5.69
CA GLY A 38 -2.71 11.41 -7.07
C GLY A 38 -4.07 10.77 -7.31
N MET A 39 -4.51 9.86 -6.43
CA MET A 39 -5.74 9.08 -6.57
C MET A 39 -6.90 9.59 -5.69
N PHE A 40 -6.59 10.16 -4.53
CA PHE A 40 -7.57 10.60 -3.53
C PHE A 40 -7.50 12.10 -3.32
N GLN A 41 -8.61 12.68 -2.87
CA GLN A 41 -8.74 14.11 -2.66
C GLN A 41 -7.86 14.62 -1.52
N GLU A 42 -7.76 13.86 -0.46
CA GLU A 42 -6.92 14.14 0.71
C GLU A 42 -6.28 12.84 1.20
N VAL A 43 -4.98 12.87 1.45
CA VAL A 43 -4.24 11.74 2.00
C VAL A 43 -3.40 12.21 3.17
N VAL A 44 -3.59 11.59 4.32
CA VAL A 44 -2.90 11.91 5.56
C VAL A 44 -2.20 10.68 6.11
N GLN A 45 -0.98 10.84 6.54
CA GLN A 45 -0.24 9.78 7.20
C GLN A 45 -0.57 9.75 8.70
N ILE A 46 -1.30 8.73 9.13
CA ILE A 46 -1.65 8.54 10.54
C ILE A 46 -0.50 7.80 11.22
N LYS A 47 0.12 8.44 12.20
CA LYS A 47 1.28 7.90 12.93
C LYS A 47 0.94 7.49 14.37
N ASP A 48 -0.06 8.13 14.95
CA ASP A 48 -0.44 7.99 16.35
C ASP A 48 -1.91 8.35 16.58
N SER A 49 -2.37 8.18 17.80
CA SER A 49 -3.73 8.51 18.22
C SER A 49 -4.07 9.99 18.11
N GLN A 50 -3.09 10.89 18.27
CA GLN A 50 -3.33 12.34 18.13
C GLN A 50 -3.60 12.71 16.67
N THR A 51 -2.83 12.14 15.76
CA THR A 51 -3.06 12.30 14.31
C THR A 51 -4.42 11.73 13.93
N LEU A 52 -4.78 10.54 14.45
CA LEU A 52 -6.09 9.93 14.24
C LEU A 52 -7.24 10.87 14.62
N GLU A 53 -7.23 11.39 15.85
CA GLU A 53 -8.29 12.27 16.35
C GLU A 53 -8.39 13.59 15.57
N ALA A 54 -7.26 14.13 15.09
CA ALA A 54 -7.25 15.35 14.29
C ALA A 54 -8.00 15.21 12.95
N TYR A 55 -8.05 14.00 12.39
CA TYR A 55 -8.64 13.74 11.08
C TYR A 55 -9.93 12.91 11.11
N LYS A 56 -10.46 12.60 12.28
CA LYS A 56 -11.62 11.72 12.49
C LYS A 56 -12.89 12.11 11.71
N ASN A 57 -13.04 13.39 11.38
CA ASN A 57 -14.21 13.90 10.66
C ASN A 57 -13.91 14.35 9.21
N THR A 58 -12.70 14.14 8.73
CA THR A 58 -12.26 14.62 7.40
C THR A 58 -11.80 13.51 6.48
N VAL A 59 -11.54 12.31 7.01
CA VAL A 59 -11.06 11.16 6.26
C VAL A 59 -12.03 10.00 6.43
N ASP A 60 -12.36 9.32 5.34
CA ASP A 60 -13.39 8.26 5.32
C ASP A 60 -12.83 6.90 5.73
N ALA A 61 -11.60 6.58 5.30
CA ALA A 61 -11.01 5.25 5.51
C ALA A 61 -9.49 5.30 5.67
N VAL A 62 -8.96 4.26 6.30
CA VAL A 62 -7.51 4.02 6.45
C VAL A 62 -7.08 2.88 5.54
N ILE A 63 -6.04 3.11 4.73
CA ILE A 63 -5.36 2.09 3.93
C ILE A 63 -4.08 1.69 4.63
N ILE A 64 -3.89 0.39 4.81
CA ILE A 64 -2.72 -0.20 5.46
C ILE A 64 -1.99 -1.09 4.45
N PRO A 65 -0.92 -0.61 3.81
CA PRO A 65 -0.09 -1.42 2.94
C PRO A 65 0.90 -2.24 3.74
N ALA A 66 1.18 -3.45 3.27
CA ALA A 66 2.26 -4.30 3.78
C ALA A 66 2.91 -5.08 2.64
N VAL A 67 4.22 -5.31 2.73
CA VAL A 67 4.91 -6.27 1.86
C VAL A 67 4.67 -7.66 2.46
N ALA A 68 3.93 -8.50 1.76
CA ALA A 68 3.59 -9.85 2.21
C ALA A 68 4.64 -10.88 1.77
N ASP A 69 5.33 -10.63 0.66
CA ASP A 69 6.39 -11.50 0.15
C ASP A 69 7.30 -10.71 -0.81
N LEU A 70 8.57 -11.02 -0.80
CA LEU A 70 9.58 -10.46 -1.69
C LEU A 70 10.46 -11.59 -2.21
N GLN A 71 10.45 -11.79 -3.52
CA GLN A 71 11.29 -12.77 -4.20
C GLN A 71 12.18 -12.09 -5.21
N TYR A 72 13.38 -12.60 -5.36
CA TYR A 72 14.33 -12.11 -6.35
C TYR A 72 15.10 -13.26 -7.00
N THR A 73 15.51 -13.06 -8.24
CA THR A 73 16.34 -14.01 -8.96
C THR A 73 17.67 -13.35 -9.33
N ILE A 74 18.77 -14.02 -8.98
CA ILE A 74 20.12 -13.61 -9.31
C ILE A 74 20.62 -14.46 -10.47
N PRO A 75 21.19 -13.87 -11.55
CA PRO A 75 21.74 -14.63 -12.65
C PRO A 75 23.06 -15.31 -12.22
N LEU A 76 23.06 -16.63 -12.10
CA LEU A 76 24.19 -17.39 -11.60
C LEU A 76 25.36 -17.54 -12.59
N HIS A 77 25.18 -17.33 -13.91
CA HIS A 77 26.16 -17.75 -14.93
C HIS A 77 26.35 -16.83 -16.13
N THR A 78 25.93 -15.58 -16.08
CA THR A 78 26.05 -14.69 -17.24
C THR A 78 26.82 -13.43 -16.89
N ASN A 79 27.65 -12.94 -17.84
CA ASN A 79 28.22 -11.60 -17.78
C ASN A 79 27.15 -10.51 -17.92
N ILE A 80 25.87 -10.89 -17.96
CA ILE A 80 24.73 -10.01 -18.09
C ILE A 80 24.05 -9.96 -16.73
N LYS A 81 24.08 -8.79 -16.11
CA LYS A 81 23.49 -8.54 -14.79
C LYS A 81 22.00 -8.26 -14.92
N ILE A 82 21.21 -9.31 -15.05
CA ILE A 82 19.76 -9.22 -15.10
C ILE A 82 19.19 -9.75 -13.79
N TYR A 83 18.56 -8.89 -13.04
CA TYR A 83 17.87 -9.22 -11.82
C TYR A 83 16.37 -9.12 -12.05
N GLU A 84 15.63 -10.01 -11.40
CA GLU A 84 14.18 -10.04 -11.43
C GLU A 84 13.67 -9.98 -10.00
N ILE A 85 12.68 -9.14 -9.74
CA ILE A 85 12.08 -8.91 -8.43
C ILE A 85 10.58 -9.08 -8.54
N TRP A 86 10.01 -9.88 -7.64
CA TRP A 86 8.57 -10.02 -7.43
C TRP A 86 8.25 -9.51 -6.05
N MET A 87 7.34 -8.54 -5.96
CA MET A 87 6.83 -8.01 -4.70
C MET A 87 5.37 -8.36 -4.57
N LYS A 88 4.98 -9.02 -3.48
CA LYS A 88 3.58 -9.26 -3.15
C LYS A 88 3.17 -8.28 -2.06
N TYR A 89 2.27 -7.39 -2.40
CA TYR A 89 1.66 -6.47 -1.45
C TYR A 89 0.36 -7.04 -0.92
N ARG A 90 0.07 -6.78 0.35
CA ARG A 90 -1.23 -6.94 0.95
C ARG A 90 -1.72 -5.57 1.41
N PHE A 91 -2.94 -5.26 1.08
CA PHE A 91 -3.61 -4.05 1.50
C PHE A 91 -4.82 -4.41 2.33
N LYS A 92 -5.00 -3.67 3.41
CA LYS A 92 -6.22 -3.74 4.21
C LYS A 92 -6.84 -2.36 4.26
N MET A 93 -8.17 -2.30 4.27
CA MET A 93 -8.91 -1.06 4.50
C MET A 93 -9.87 -1.22 5.65
N VAL A 94 -9.98 -0.15 6.41
CA VAL A 94 -10.86 -0.04 7.58
C VAL A 94 -11.47 1.35 7.60
N SER A 95 -12.72 1.46 8.08
CA SER A 95 -13.32 2.76 8.36
C SER A 95 -12.53 3.48 9.45
N LEU A 96 -12.38 4.80 9.34
CA LEU A 96 -11.62 5.56 10.32
C LEU A 96 -12.23 5.45 11.73
N GLU A 97 -13.55 5.31 11.85
CA GLU A 97 -14.26 5.15 13.11
C GLU A 97 -13.93 3.84 13.85
N ASP A 98 -13.48 2.82 13.12
CA ASP A 98 -13.08 1.51 13.66
C ASP A 98 -11.61 1.46 14.10
N VAL A 99 -10.85 2.52 13.86
CA VAL A 99 -9.46 2.65 14.34
C VAL A 99 -9.48 3.27 15.73
N HIS A 100 -8.88 2.59 16.69
CA HIS A 100 -8.84 3.03 18.08
C HIS A 100 -7.42 3.37 18.51
N GLY A 101 -7.25 4.54 19.13
CA GLY A 101 -6.01 4.94 19.80
C GLY A 101 -6.04 4.61 21.28
N ASN A 102 -4.92 4.19 21.86
CA ASN A 102 -4.77 4.05 23.30
C ASN A 102 -4.08 5.27 23.94
N GLU A 103 -4.01 5.31 25.25
CA GLU A 103 -3.38 6.41 26.01
C GLU A 103 -1.86 6.53 25.73
N ASN A 104 -1.21 5.46 25.25
CA ASN A 104 0.20 5.44 24.89
C ASN A 104 0.46 5.94 23.46
N GLY A 105 -0.59 6.28 22.72
CA GLY A 105 -0.49 6.73 21.31
C GLY A 105 -0.54 5.60 20.28
N ASP A 106 -0.61 4.33 20.71
CA ASP A 106 -0.67 3.21 19.77
C ASP A 106 -2.06 3.11 19.13
N LEU A 107 -2.06 2.68 17.87
CA LEU A 107 -3.28 2.42 17.11
C LEU A 107 -3.61 0.93 17.12
N SER A 108 -4.88 0.62 17.27
CA SER A 108 -5.38 -0.75 17.24
C SER A 108 -6.62 -0.89 16.37
N ILE A 109 -6.70 -2.00 15.65
CA ILE A 109 -7.82 -2.36 14.77
C ILE A 109 -8.13 -3.84 15.05
N LYS A 110 -9.39 -4.16 15.27
CA LYS A 110 -9.79 -5.56 15.42
C LYS A 110 -9.78 -6.27 14.06
N PRO A 111 -9.43 -7.57 14.01
CA PRO A 111 -9.34 -8.30 12.75
C PRO A 111 -10.63 -8.37 11.92
N ASP A 112 -11.77 -8.27 12.54
CA ASP A 112 -13.12 -8.30 11.95
C ASP A 112 -13.61 -6.94 11.43
N GLN A 113 -12.86 -5.87 11.66
CA GLN A 113 -13.23 -4.50 11.26
C GLN A 113 -12.69 -4.10 9.88
N TYR A 114 -11.84 -4.92 9.26
CA TYR A 114 -11.40 -4.63 7.90
C TYR A 114 -12.52 -4.93 6.90
N PHE A 115 -12.99 -3.91 6.20
CA PHE A 115 -14.00 -4.09 5.15
C PHE A 115 -13.39 -4.53 3.81
N ALA A 116 -12.08 -4.35 3.59
CA ALA A 116 -11.37 -4.90 2.43
C ALA A 116 -9.99 -5.44 2.83
N ASP A 117 -9.62 -6.59 2.26
CA ASP A 117 -8.31 -7.23 2.43
C ASP A 117 -7.96 -7.94 1.13
N TRP A 118 -6.97 -7.43 0.40
CA TRP A 118 -6.57 -8.02 -0.87
C TRP A 118 -5.05 -8.02 -1.06
N THR A 119 -4.60 -8.81 -2.00
CA THR A 119 -3.19 -8.87 -2.36
C THR A 119 -3.01 -8.57 -3.84
N MET A 120 -1.88 -8.00 -4.19
CA MET A 120 -1.43 -7.85 -5.56
C MET A 120 0.05 -8.17 -5.68
N THR A 121 0.47 -8.62 -6.85
CA THR A 121 1.87 -8.90 -7.16
C THR A 121 2.37 -7.86 -8.16
N ALA A 122 3.59 -7.39 -7.94
CA ALA A 122 4.32 -6.51 -8.83
C ALA A 122 5.62 -7.18 -9.28
N TYR A 123 6.03 -6.87 -10.49
CA TYR A 123 7.22 -7.45 -11.09
C TYR A 123 8.13 -6.38 -11.67
N GLY A 124 9.42 -6.55 -11.46
CA GLY A 124 10.45 -5.72 -12.07
C GLY A 124 11.64 -6.53 -12.55
N LYS A 125 12.21 -6.06 -13.64
CA LYS A 125 13.38 -6.67 -14.26
C LYS A 125 14.37 -5.61 -14.68
N THR A 126 15.66 -5.87 -14.46
CA THR A 126 16.72 -5.04 -14.99
C THR A 126 16.70 -5.04 -16.52
N PRO A 127 16.67 -3.88 -17.19
CA PRO A 127 16.80 -3.81 -18.64
C PRO A 127 18.11 -4.45 -19.12
N THR A 128 18.07 -5.16 -20.24
CA THR A 128 19.19 -5.92 -20.80
C THR A 128 20.41 -5.08 -21.18
N ALA A 129 20.25 -3.77 -21.31
CA ALA A 129 21.33 -2.84 -21.66
C ALA A 129 22.11 -2.31 -20.43
N PHE A 130 21.76 -2.76 -19.20
CA PHE A 130 22.38 -2.25 -17.99
C PHE A 130 23.63 -3.06 -17.65
N LEU A 131 24.81 -2.45 -17.74
CA LEU A 131 26.11 -3.14 -17.59
C LEU A 131 26.99 -2.56 -16.46
N GLN A 132 26.47 -1.69 -15.59
CA GLN A 132 27.31 -0.99 -14.62
C GLN A 132 27.61 -1.83 -13.37
N SER A 133 26.87 -1.67 -12.29
CA SER A 133 27.08 -2.43 -11.07
C SER A 133 25.90 -3.37 -10.77
N ASP A 134 26.13 -4.38 -9.93
CA ASP A 134 25.08 -5.29 -9.49
C ASP A 134 24.06 -4.54 -8.63
N GLU A 135 24.53 -3.66 -7.74
CA GLU A 135 23.68 -2.82 -6.89
C GLU A 135 22.74 -1.93 -7.70
N GLU A 136 23.27 -1.24 -8.73
CA GLU A 136 22.43 -0.41 -9.61
C GLU A 136 21.43 -1.23 -10.40
N ALA A 137 21.83 -2.42 -10.87
CA ALA A 137 20.96 -3.33 -11.61
C ALA A 137 19.79 -3.82 -10.75
N VAL A 138 20.03 -4.20 -9.48
CA VAL A 138 18.99 -4.59 -8.51
C VAL A 138 18.09 -3.42 -8.18
N ASN A 139 18.66 -2.25 -7.88
CA ASN A 139 17.88 -1.05 -7.59
C ASN A 139 16.96 -0.67 -8.75
N LEU A 140 17.43 -0.80 -9.98
CA LEU A 140 16.62 -0.54 -11.16
C LEU A 140 15.47 -1.55 -11.31
N ALA A 141 15.72 -2.83 -11.05
CA ALA A 141 14.67 -3.85 -11.02
C ALA A 141 13.61 -3.54 -9.94
N ALA A 142 14.04 -3.09 -8.75
CA ALA A 142 13.15 -2.68 -7.67
C ALA A 142 12.30 -1.45 -8.06
N VAL A 143 12.88 -0.45 -8.70
CA VAL A 143 12.14 0.73 -9.21
C VAL A 143 11.11 0.31 -10.26
N VAL A 144 11.46 -0.61 -11.16
CA VAL A 144 10.51 -1.14 -12.15
C VAL A 144 9.37 -1.89 -11.45
N ALA A 145 9.67 -2.72 -10.44
CA ALA A 145 8.65 -3.42 -9.67
C ALA A 145 7.71 -2.44 -8.93
N LEU A 146 8.24 -1.37 -8.33
CA LEU A 146 7.43 -0.33 -7.69
C LEU A 146 6.49 0.36 -8.68
N ARG A 147 6.98 0.69 -9.88
CA ARG A 147 6.15 1.29 -10.94
C ARG A 147 5.03 0.35 -11.38
N ASP A 148 5.34 -0.94 -11.53
CA ASP A 148 4.34 -1.96 -11.83
C ASP A 148 3.31 -2.08 -10.71
N ALA A 149 3.75 -2.06 -9.45
CA ALA A 149 2.87 -2.02 -8.27
C ALA A 149 1.90 -0.85 -8.34
N GLY A 150 2.40 0.36 -8.62
CA GLY A 150 1.56 1.55 -8.71
C GLY A 150 0.55 1.50 -9.84
N ALA A 151 0.96 1.03 -11.02
CA ALA A 151 0.07 0.86 -12.16
C ALA A 151 -1.03 -0.17 -11.86
N ASN A 152 -0.66 -1.31 -11.26
CA ASN A 152 -1.59 -2.34 -10.86
C ASN A 152 -2.57 -1.83 -9.80
N PHE A 153 -2.09 -1.13 -8.78
CA PHE A 153 -2.94 -0.54 -7.75
C PHE A 153 -3.92 0.47 -8.36
N ALA A 154 -3.44 1.46 -9.10
CA ALA A 154 -4.27 2.51 -9.68
C ALA A 154 -5.37 1.97 -10.62
N THR A 155 -5.07 0.89 -11.35
CA THR A 155 -6.03 0.33 -12.32
C THR A 155 -6.98 -0.71 -11.71
N SER A 156 -6.60 -1.36 -10.59
CA SER A 156 -7.38 -2.43 -9.97
C SER A 156 -8.15 -2.00 -8.72
N PHE A 157 -7.77 -0.91 -8.06
CA PHE A 157 -8.33 -0.47 -6.78
C PHE A 157 -9.86 -0.44 -6.78
N SER A 158 -10.47 0.29 -7.72
CA SER A 158 -11.93 0.38 -7.82
C SER A 158 -12.64 -0.89 -8.28
N ARG A 159 -11.88 -1.93 -8.66
CA ARG A 159 -12.40 -3.23 -9.10
C ARG A 159 -12.37 -4.28 -8.00
N VAL A 160 -11.72 -4.00 -6.88
CA VAL A 160 -11.79 -4.86 -5.68
C VAL A 160 -13.24 -4.83 -5.21
N PRO A 161 -13.94 -5.97 -5.09
CA PRO A 161 -15.40 -6.01 -4.84
C PRO A 161 -15.82 -5.21 -3.60
N ASP A 162 -15.09 -5.38 -2.49
CA ASP A 162 -15.41 -4.70 -1.23
C ASP A 162 -15.19 -3.18 -1.33
N ILE A 163 -14.17 -2.75 -2.06
CA ILE A 163 -13.91 -1.32 -2.32
C ILE A 163 -14.98 -0.74 -3.25
N ALA A 164 -15.36 -1.49 -4.28
CA ALA A 164 -16.43 -1.06 -5.18
C ALA A 164 -17.77 -0.87 -4.44
N ALA A 165 -18.07 -1.78 -3.50
CA ALA A 165 -19.25 -1.68 -2.65
C ALA A 165 -19.18 -0.44 -1.74
N TRP A 166 -18.06 -0.25 -1.03
CA TRP A 166 -17.83 0.91 -0.16
C TRP A 166 -17.92 2.24 -0.92
N MET A 167 -17.33 2.33 -2.11
CA MET A 167 -17.45 3.52 -2.95
C MET A 167 -18.89 3.80 -3.39
N ALA A 168 -19.67 2.76 -3.68
CA ALA A 168 -21.07 2.89 -4.08
C ALA A 168 -21.95 3.40 -2.92
N GLU A 169 -21.67 2.98 -1.69
CA GLU A 169 -22.35 3.47 -0.49
C GLU A 169 -22.07 4.95 -0.24
N GLY A 170 -20.82 5.38 -0.37
CA GLY A 170 -20.42 6.78 -0.22
C GLY A 170 -20.99 7.72 -1.31
N LEU A 171 -21.42 7.18 -2.44
CA LEU A 171 -22.07 7.94 -3.53
C LEU A 171 -23.58 8.02 -3.40
N GLN A 172 -24.20 7.33 -2.44
CA GLN A 172 -25.64 7.44 -2.21
C GLN A 172 -25.94 8.82 -1.60
N PRO A 173 -26.90 9.57 -2.17
CA PRO A 173 -27.36 10.80 -1.53
C PRO A 173 -27.91 10.44 -0.15
N PRO A 174 -27.71 11.30 0.87
CA PRO A 174 -28.29 11.06 2.20
C PRO A 174 -29.80 10.80 2.03
N PRO A 175 -30.36 9.85 2.79
CA PRO A 175 -31.78 9.55 2.71
C PRO A 175 -32.54 10.88 2.86
N ALA A 176 -33.43 11.16 1.91
CA ALA A 176 -34.24 12.37 1.96
C ALA A 176 -34.88 12.40 3.35
N GLU A 177 -34.56 13.40 4.17
CA GLU A 177 -35.24 13.62 5.43
C GLU A 177 -36.72 13.56 5.13
N ALA A 178 -37.42 12.63 5.77
CA ALA A 178 -38.85 12.50 5.65
C ALA A 178 -39.42 13.84 6.08
N THR A 179 -39.73 14.68 5.10
CA THR A 179 -40.36 15.96 5.34
C THR A 179 -41.70 15.62 5.98
N ASP A 180 -41.86 15.93 7.25
CA ASP A 180 -43.03 15.75 8.06
C ASP A 180 -44.16 16.57 7.48
N ILE A 181 -44.77 16.05 6.39
CA ILE A 181 -46.03 16.61 5.82
C ILE A 181 -47.22 16.05 6.62
N GLN A 182 -47.16 16.12 7.91
CA GLN A 182 -48.31 15.85 8.80
C GLN A 182 -48.51 16.99 9.80
N ARG A 183 -48.69 18.20 9.31
CA ARG A 183 -49.15 19.29 10.19
C ARG A 183 -49.95 20.41 9.47
N LEU A 184 -50.86 20.06 8.62
CA LEU A 184 -51.81 21.03 8.09
C LEU A 184 -53.16 20.38 7.70
N GLU A 185 -53.71 19.50 8.53
CA GLU A 185 -55.14 19.11 8.46
C GLU A 185 -55.71 19.01 9.86
N ASN A 186 -55.86 20.11 10.54
CA ASN A 186 -56.81 20.33 11.62
C ASN A 186 -56.75 21.81 12.06
N ASP A 187 -57.49 22.67 11.35
CA ASP A 187 -58.17 23.86 11.86
C ASP A 187 -59.37 24.16 10.95
#